data_94b128d966ecc3b68f337a54b41ec88d
#
_entry.id   94b128d966ecc3b68f337a54b41ec88d
#
_cell.length_a   1.000
_cell.length_b   1.000
_cell.length_c   1.000
_cell.angle_alpha   90.00
_cell.angle_beta   90.00
_cell.angle_gamma   90.00
#
_symmetry.space_group_name_H-M   'P 1'
#
loop_
_entity.id
_entity.type
_entity.pdbx_description
1 polymer ?
#
loop_
_entity_poly.entity_id
_entity_poly.type
_entity_poly.pdbx_seq_one_letter_code
_entity_poly.pdbx_strand_id
1 'polypeptide(L)'
;MARPAKATAATTAEKFERKAKVYTIPKGAGILFRIKSDAIIYDNETGRNRQIRYCPNEPSVYADEQSSNAIRAHVLFEEGILAVPSNQANLQEFLDLHPMNKANGGGTFEVVNTEAKAEVDLDNEFLLHDAVSLVRNKSIDELMPVAIYLNMDTNQKNAELKRELLMEAKGNPKRFIELFDNPTVQVRAIIKKAVDFQILNSKEDGMYWFDSNRLIVATPVGQDTIKVMTQFCLTEKGGTAFESVKSELEKAEL
;
A
#
# COMPACT_ATOMS: atom_id res chain seq x y z
N MET A 1 43.61 55.27 -21.59
CA MET A 1 42.81 54.61 -20.54
C MET A 1 41.77 53.72 -21.20
N ALA A 2 42.02 52.41 -21.23
CA ALA A 2 41.16 51.41 -21.86
C ALA A 2 40.12 50.94 -20.84
N ARG A 3 38.83 50.94 -21.21
CA ARG A 3 37.72 50.38 -20.43
C ARG A 3 37.79 48.87 -20.45
N PRO A 4 37.63 48.16 -19.34
CA PRO A 4 37.55 46.70 -19.34
C PRO A 4 36.20 46.26 -19.89
N ALA A 5 36.25 45.29 -20.79
CA ALA A 5 35.10 44.59 -21.35
C ALA A 5 34.37 43.80 -20.26
N LYS A 6 33.07 44.00 -20.17
CA LYS A 6 32.17 43.25 -19.30
C LYS A 6 32.06 41.82 -19.85
N ALA A 7 32.58 40.85 -19.12
CA ALA A 7 32.37 39.45 -19.41
C ALA A 7 30.89 39.09 -19.24
N THR A 8 30.24 38.72 -20.32
CA THR A 8 28.88 38.16 -20.33
C THR A 8 28.97 36.76 -19.78
N ALA A 9 28.53 36.57 -18.55
CA ALA A 9 28.33 35.25 -17.99
C ALA A 9 27.18 34.58 -18.78
N ALA A 10 27.55 33.63 -19.64
CA ALA A 10 26.59 32.71 -20.22
C ALA A 10 26.08 31.79 -19.11
N THR A 11 24.88 32.06 -18.64
CA THR A 11 24.14 31.13 -17.80
C THR A 11 23.85 29.90 -18.66
N THR A 12 24.59 28.82 -18.43
CA THR A 12 24.28 27.51 -18.98
C THR A 12 23.04 27.03 -18.27
N ALA A 13 21.86 27.40 -18.79
CA ALA A 13 20.61 26.75 -18.41
C ALA A 13 20.76 25.29 -18.79
N GLU A 14 20.85 24.41 -17.82
CA GLU A 14 20.69 22.97 -18.01
C GLU A 14 19.36 22.78 -18.72
N LYS A 15 19.43 22.38 -19.96
CA LYS A 15 18.28 22.07 -20.80
C LYS A 15 17.74 20.75 -20.27
N PHE A 16 16.89 20.81 -19.25
CA PHE A 16 16.11 19.65 -18.81
C PHE A 16 15.34 19.18 -20.05
N GLU A 17 15.73 18.02 -20.58
CA GLU A 17 14.95 17.35 -21.64
C GLU A 17 13.62 16.96 -21.04
N ARG A 18 12.61 17.80 -21.28
CA ARG A 18 11.23 17.48 -20.87
C ARG A 18 10.78 16.25 -21.64
N LYS A 19 10.37 15.23 -20.91
CA LYS A 19 9.77 14.01 -21.49
C LYS A 19 8.29 14.26 -21.83
N ALA A 20 7.76 13.51 -22.77
CA ALA A 20 6.31 13.46 -23.00
C ALA A 20 5.59 12.97 -21.75
N LYS A 21 4.44 13.56 -21.43
CA LYS A 21 3.61 13.18 -20.28
C LYS A 21 2.25 12.67 -20.75
N VAL A 22 1.71 11.69 -20.08
CA VAL A 22 0.34 11.21 -20.27
C VAL A 22 -0.46 11.51 -19.02
N TYR A 23 -1.58 12.18 -19.18
CA TYR A 23 -2.53 12.47 -18.12
C TYR A 23 -3.75 11.60 -18.30
N THR A 24 -4.33 11.09 -17.21
CA THR A 24 -5.52 10.24 -17.24
C THR A 24 -6.54 10.66 -16.21
N ILE A 25 -7.80 10.39 -16.51
CA ILE A 25 -8.93 10.54 -15.60
C ILE A 25 -9.24 9.16 -15.02
N PRO A 26 -8.97 8.90 -13.72
CA PRO A 26 -9.02 7.55 -13.15
C PRO A 26 -10.44 6.97 -13.04
N LYS A 27 -11.50 7.79 -13.12
CA LYS A 27 -12.88 7.32 -12.96
C LYS A 27 -13.83 7.97 -13.96
N GLY A 28 -14.50 7.15 -14.78
CA GLY A 28 -15.73 7.52 -15.46
C GLY A 28 -15.61 8.66 -16.46
N ALA A 29 -14.51 8.74 -17.19
CA ALA A 29 -14.38 9.69 -18.27
C ALA A 29 -15.40 9.34 -19.36
N GLY A 30 -16.20 10.34 -19.76
CA GLY A 30 -16.96 10.26 -20.99
C GLY A 30 -16.03 10.25 -22.21
N ILE A 31 -16.60 10.07 -23.39
CA ILE A 31 -15.85 10.06 -24.66
C ILE A 31 -14.97 11.31 -24.80
N LEU A 32 -15.47 12.45 -24.33
CA LEU A 32 -14.75 13.72 -24.34
C LEU A 32 -14.94 14.44 -23.00
N PHE A 33 -13.83 14.82 -22.36
CA PHE A 33 -13.84 15.64 -21.15
C PHE A 33 -13.01 16.90 -21.36
N ARG A 34 -13.59 18.06 -21.07
CA ARG A 34 -12.97 19.36 -21.25
C ARG A 34 -12.63 20.03 -19.93
N ILE A 35 -11.38 20.44 -19.78
CA ILE A 35 -10.93 21.31 -18.70
C ILE A 35 -11.04 22.77 -19.14
N LYS A 36 -11.42 23.64 -18.21
CA LYS A 36 -11.39 25.11 -18.43
C LYS A 36 -9.96 25.56 -18.71
N SER A 37 -9.83 26.51 -19.60
CA SER A 37 -8.53 27.08 -20.01
C SER A 37 -7.89 27.98 -18.95
N ASP A 38 -8.53 28.23 -17.83
CA ASP A 38 -8.07 29.10 -16.76
C ASP A 38 -8.39 28.54 -15.39
N ALA A 39 -7.48 28.76 -14.44
CA ALA A 39 -7.64 28.39 -13.04
C ALA A 39 -6.88 29.38 -12.14
N ILE A 40 -7.21 29.40 -10.86
CA ILE A 40 -6.49 30.18 -9.85
C ILE A 40 -5.69 29.20 -9.00
N ILE A 41 -4.42 29.51 -8.82
CA ILE A 41 -3.51 28.72 -7.96
C ILE A 41 -2.89 29.63 -6.91
N TYR A 42 -2.46 29.03 -5.80
CA TYR A 42 -1.58 29.71 -4.84
C TYR A 42 -0.12 29.48 -5.27
N ASP A 43 0.56 30.56 -5.60
CA ASP A 43 1.96 30.51 -5.97
C ASP A 43 2.83 30.66 -4.71
N ASN A 44 3.55 29.60 -4.38
CA ASN A 44 4.41 29.56 -3.19
C ASN A 44 5.63 30.49 -3.29
N GLU A 45 6.10 30.80 -4.51
CA GLU A 45 7.26 31.65 -4.72
C GLU A 45 6.92 33.13 -4.47
N THR A 46 5.76 33.54 -4.97
CA THR A 46 5.30 34.95 -4.82
C THR A 46 4.43 35.15 -3.56
N GLY A 47 3.96 34.07 -2.91
CA GLY A 47 3.08 34.12 -1.76
C GLY A 47 1.67 34.66 -2.06
N ARG A 48 1.22 34.58 -3.32
CA ARG A 48 -0.05 35.16 -3.78
C ARG A 48 -0.84 34.21 -4.65
N ASN A 49 -2.14 34.48 -4.74
CA ASN A 49 -2.97 33.78 -5.72
C ASN A 49 -2.67 34.38 -7.12
N ARG A 50 -2.31 33.46 -8.04
CA ARG A 50 -2.09 33.80 -9.46
C ARG A 50 -3.07 33.05 -10.35
N GLN A 51 -3.48 33.70 -11.44
CA GLN A 51 -4.28 33.05 -12.47
C GLN A 51 -3.37 32.37 -13.47
N ILE A 52 -3.57 31.08 -13.69
CA ILE A 52 -2.95 30.32 -14.79
C ILE A 52 -3.94 30.23 -15.96
N ARG A 53 -3.40 30.24 -17.19
CA ARG A 53 -4.19 30.20 -18.40
C ARG A 53 -3.46 29.47 -19.50
N TYR A 54 -4.13 28.50 -20.14
CA TYR A 54 -3.55 27.83 -21.28
C TYR A 54 -3.75 28.58 -22.57
N CYS A 55 -2.65 29.05 -23.14
CA CYS A 55 -2.54 29.74 -24.43
C CYS A 55 -1.41 29.09 -25.24
N PRO A 56 -1.70 28.32 -26.30
CA PRO A 56 -0.67 27.59 -27.06
C PRO A 56 0.40 28.50 -27.69
N ASN A 57 0.06 29.74 -27.92
CA ASN A 57 0.95 30.73 -28.53
C ASN A 57 1.80 31.54 -27.53
N GLU A 58 1.70 31.21 -26.23
CA GLU A 58 2.45 31.88 -25.16
C GLU A 58 3.43 30.92 -24.49
N PRO A 59 4.62 31.40 -24.10
CA PRO A 59 5.60 30.55 -23.40
C PRO A 59 5.26 30.31 -21.93
N SER A 60 4.58 31.26 -21.27
CA SER A 60 4.20 31.19 -19.87
C SER A 60 2.73 30.83 -19.70
N VAL A 61 2.43 30.10 -18.64
CA VAL A 61 1.05 29.75 -18.23
C VAL A 61 0.42 30.79 -17.32
N TYR A 62 1.20 31.73 -16.78
CA TYR A 62 0.70 32.77 -15.89
C TYR A 62 0.05 33.91 -16.68
N ALA A 63 -1.20 34.22 -16.34
CA ALA A 63 -2.00 35.18 -17.07
C ALA A 63 -1.40 36.62 -17.06
N ASP A 64 -0.67 36.97 -16.01
CA ASP A 64 0.01 38.27 -15.83
C ASP A 64 1.30 38.41 -16.67
N GLU A 65 1.84 37.29 -17.16
CA GLU A 65 3.03 37.25 -18.02
C GLU A 65 2.70 37.13 -19.53
N GLN A 66 1.42 36.83 -19.83
CA GLN A 66 0.98 36.64 -21.22
C GLN A 66 0.74 37.94 -21.96
N SER A 67 0.97 37.92 -23.26
CA SER A 67 0.76 39.09 -24.14
C SER A 67 -0.73 39.41 -24.37
N SER A 68 -1.00 40.58 -24.89
CA SER A 68 -2.38 40.97 -25.29
C SER A 68 -2.93 40.12 -26.45
N ASN A 69 -2.06 39.41 -27.18
CA ASN A 69 -2.41 38.56 -28.32
C ASN A 69 -2.54 37.06 -27.89
N ALA A 70 -2.60 36.76 -26.59
CA ALA A 70 -2.75 35.41 -26.09
C ALA A 70 -4.07 34.78 -26.52
N ILE A 71 -4.01 33.64 -27.20
CA ILE A 71 -5.16 32.91 -27.69
C ILE A 71 -5.42 31.73 -26.76
N ARG A 72 -6.56 31.73 -26.06
CA ARG A 72 -6.96 30.65 -25.17
C ARG A 72 -7.36 29.42 -25.95
N ALA A 73 -6.90 28.28 -25.51
CA ALA A 73 -7.34 26.97 -26.03
C ALA A 73 -7.92 26.10 -24.92
N HIS A 74 -8.84 25.25 -25.30
CA HIS A 74 -9.40 24.23 -24.38
C HIS A 74 -8.49 23.02 -24.32
N VAL A 75 -8.42 22.41 -23.14
CA VAL A 75 -7.74 21.15 -22.94
C VAL A 75 -8.77 20.04 -22.95
N LEU A 76 -8.60 19.08 -23.86
CA LEU A 76 -9.54 17.99 -24.09
C LEU A 76 -8.87 16.65 -23.76
N PHE A 77 -9.56 15.84 -22.97
CA PHE A 77 -9.23 14.46 -22.75
C PHE A 77 -10.15 13.61 -23.64
N GLU A 78 -9.57 12.75 -24.42
CA GLU A 78 -10.28 11.79 -25.27
C GLU A 78 -10.25 10.42 -24.58
N GLU A 79 -11.43 9.83 -24.37
CA GLU A 79 -11.57 8.56 -23.64
C GLU A 79 -10.85 8.56 -22.27
N GLY A 80 -10.77 9.72 -21.64
CA GLY A 80 -10.08 9.89 -20.34
C GLY A 80 -8.57 9.98 -20.41
N ILE A 81 -7.96 10.10 -21.60
CA ILE A 81 -6.51 10.18 -21.79
C ILE A 81 -6.15 11.47 -22.52
N LEU A 82 -5.04 12.06 -22.13
CA LEU A 82 -4.41 13.18 -22.81
C LEU A 82 -2.90 12.98 -22.87
N ALA A 83 -2.37 12.71 -24.05
CA ALA A 83 -0.94 12.62 -24.28
C ALA A 83 -0.39 14.02 -24.66
N VAL A 84 0.56 14.52 -23.89
CA VAL A 84 1.19 15.83 -24.11
C VAL A 84 2.65 15.61 -24.48
N PRO A 85 3.04 15.91 -25.72
CA PRO A 85 4.41 15.74 -26.16
C PRO A 85 5.36 16.75 -25.49
N SER A 86 6.65 16.47 -25.53
CA SER A 86 7.70 17.27 -24.89
C SER A 86 7.80 18.71 -25.42
N ASN A 87 7.37 18.95 -26.67
CA ASN A 87 7.37 20.28 -27.30
C ASN A 87 6.23 21.21 -26.84
N GLN A 88 5.21 20.67 -26.14
CA GLN A 88 4.12 21.44 -25.56
C GLN A 88 4.36 21.72 -24.07
N ALA A 89 5.47 22.40 -23.78
CA ALA A 89 5.93 22.66 -22.42
C ALA A 89 4.91 23.45 -21.58
N ASN A 90 4.27 24.45 -22.19
CA ASN A 90 3.24 25.27 -21.54
C ASN A 90 1.97 24.46 -21.17
N LEU A 91 1.58 23.49 -22.00
CA LEU A 91 0.46 22.62 -21.69
C LEU A 91 0.80 21.65 -20.53
N GLN A 92 2.02 21.10 -20.52
CA GLN A 92 2.48 20.28 -19.41
C GLN A 92 2.49 21.07 -18.09
N GLU A 93 3.05 22.28 -18.11
CA GLU A 93 3.12 23.16 -16.94
C GLU A 93 1.73 23.59 -16.46
N PHE A 94 0.82 23.94 -17.38
CA PHE A 94 -0.56 24.25 -17.05
C PHE A 94 -1.27 23.09 -16.35
N LEU A 95 -1.12 21.87 -16.86
CA LEU A 95 -1.73 20.68 -16.27
C LEU A 95 -1.07 20.29 -14.94
N ASP A 96 0.25 20.43 -14.82
CA ASP A 96 0.97 20.15 -13.58
C ASP A 96 0.55 21.09 -12.44
N LEU A 97 0.33 22.37 -12.74
CA LEU A 97 -0.11 23.38 -11.77
C LEU A 97 -1.63 23.40 -11.53
N HIS A 98 -2.41 22.76 -12.40
CA HIS A 98 -3.87 22.87 -12.35
C HIS A 98 -4.47 22.30 -11.06
N PRO A 99 -5.42 23.02 -10.39
CA PRO A 99 -6.01 22.56 -9.11
C PRO A 99 -6.75 21.22 -9.20
N MET A 100 -7.25 20.85 -10.39
CA MET A 100 -7.94 19.57 -10.61
C MET A 100 -6.97 18.37 -10.71
N ASN A 101 -5.67 18.62 -10.81
CA ASN A 101 -4.65 17.58 -10.79
C ASN A 101 -4.59 16.95 -9.40
N LYS A 102 -4.51 15.62 -9.34
CA LYS A 102 -4.40 14.86 -8.09
C LYS A 102 -3.17 15.25 -7.27
N ALA A 103 -2.07 15.60 -7.92
CA ALA A 103 -0.85 16.07 -7.26
C ALA A 103 -1.05 17.37 -6.46
N ASN A 104 -2.03 18.22 -6.85
CA ASN A 104 -2.37 19.47 -6.21
C ASN A 104 -3.61 19.37 -5.29
N GLY A 105 -4.01 18.15 -4.90
CA GLY A 105 -5.18 17.91 -4.06
C GLY A 105 -6.50 17.79 -4.82
N GLY A 106 -6.51 17.94 -6.15
CA GLY A 106 -7.65 17.64 -7.00
C GLY A 106 -7.86 16.13 -7.17
N GLY A 107 -8.96 15.72 -7.74
CA GLY A 107 -9.26 14.29 -7.93
C GLY A 107 -9.73 13.99 -9.35
N THR A 108 -9.61 14.93 -10.28
CA THR A 108 -10.18 14.79 -11.61
C THR A 108 -9.25 14.07 -12.57
N PHE A 109 -7.96 14.43 -12.58
CA PHE A 109 -6.98 13.78 -13.43
C PHE A 109 -5.63 13.64 -12.72
N GLU A 110 -4.80 12.74 -13.20
CA GLU A 110 -3.45 12.47 -12.68
C GLU A 110 -2.46 12.19 -13.81
N VAL A 111 -1.17 12.41 -13.55
CA VAL A 111 -0.09 12.04 -14.47
C VAL A 111 0.11 10.54 -14.39
N VAL A 112 0.15 9.86 -15.54
CA VAL A 112 0.52 8.45 -15.63
C VAL A 112 2.04 8.35 -15.53
N ASN A 113 2.54 7.95 -14.38
CA ASN A 113 3.94 7.59 -14.21
C ASN A 113 4.11 6.10 -14.53
N THR A 114 4.55 5.79 -15.75
CA THR A 114 4.75 4.40 -16.20
C THR A 114 5.90 3.73 -15.46
N GLU A 115 6.95 4.48 -15.08
CA GLU A 115 8.10 3.95 -14.33
C GLU A 115 7.65 3.55 -12.90
N ALA A 116 6.95 4.44 -12.19
CA ALA A 116 6.44 4.14 -10.85
C ALA A 116 5.40 2.99 -10.85
N LYS A 117 4.58 2.87 -11.90
CA LYS A 117 3.68 1.71 -12.04
C LYS A 117 4.47 0.43 -12.24
N ALA A 118 5.47 0.45 -13.12
CA ALA A 118 6.31 -0.72 -13.36
C ALA A 118 7.09 -1.14 -12.11
N GLU A 119 7.57 -0.20 -11.29
CA GLU A 119 8.20 -0.50 -10.00
C GLU A 119 7.23 -1.18 -9.04
N VAL A 120 6.01 -0.63 -8.89
CA VAL A 120 4.97 -1.23 -8.02
C VAL A 120 4.56 -2.62 -8.52
N ASP A 121 4.43 -2.82 -9.83
CA ASP A 121 4.09 -4.11 -10.41
C ASP A 121 5.21 -5.14 -10.17
N LEU A 122 6.47 -4.72 -10.33
CA LEU A 122 7.64 -5.56 -10.01
C LEU A 122 7.71 -5.92 -8.52
N ASP A 123 7.50 -4.97 -7.63
CA ASP A 123 7.47 -5.22 -6.18
C ASP A 123 6.37 -6.22 -5.81
N ASN A 124 5.19 -6.10 -6.41
CA ASN A 124 4.09 -7.03 -6.20
C ASN A 124 4.43 -8.45 -6.72
N GLU A 125 5.10 -8.57 -7.86
CA GLU A 125 5.55 -9.85 -8.40
C GLU A 125 6.63 -10.49 -7.52
N PHE A 126 7.57 -9.71 -6.99
CA PHE A 126 8.55 -10.21 -6.03
C PHE A 126 7.91 -10.68 -4.74
N LEU A 127 6.98 -9.92 -4.17
CA LEU A 127 6.21 -10.33 -2.99
C LEU A 127 5.43 -11.63 -3.24
N LEU A 128 4.82 -11.78 -4.42
CA LEU A 128 4.13 -13.01 -4.81
C LEU A 128 5.10 -14.19 -4.87
N HIS A 129 6.26 -14.00 -5.49
CA HIS A 129 7.29 -15.04 -5.59
C HIS A 129 7.79 -15.45 -4.21
N ASP A 130 8.03 -14.50 -3.31
CA ASP A 130 8.48 -14.77 -1.95
C ASP A 130 7.44 -15.54 -1.14
N ALA A 131 6.17 -15.14 -1.21
CA ALA A 131 5.07 -15.86 -0.54
C ALA A 131 4.93 -17.30 -1.04
N VAL A 132 5.01 -17.53 -2.35
CA VAL A 132 4.98 -18.87 -2.95
C VAL A 132 6.21 -19.70 -2.54
N SER A 133 7.38 -19.07 -2.48
CA SER A 133 8.63 -19.72 -2.06
C SER A 133 8.58 -20.14 -0.59
N LEU A 134 7.95 -19.36 0.29
CA LEU A 134 7.71 -19.75 1.69
C LEU A 134 6.89 -21.04 1.77
N VAL A 135 5.77 -21.14 1.06
CA VAL A 135 4.94 -22.36 1.04
C VAL A 135 5.70 -23.56 0.49
N ARG A 136 6.57 -23.33 -0.52
CA ARG A 136 7.35 -24.41 -1.15
C ARG A 136 8.46 -24.93 -0.24
N ASN A 137 9.21 -24.05 0.39
CA ASN A 137 10.46 -24.37 1.08
C ASN A 137 10.26 -24.76 2.54
N LYS A 138 9.18 -24.27 3.17
CA LYS A 138 8.91 -24.58 4.57
C LYS A 138 8.27 -25.96 4.74
N SER A 139 8.63 -26.61 5.86
CA SER A 139 8.03 -27.88 6.29
C SER A 139 6.55 -27.67 6.65
N ILE A 140 5.80 -28.78 6.73
CA ILE A 140 4.39 -28.74 7.16
C ILE A 140 4.28 -28.19 8.58
N ASP A 141 5.20 -28.58 9.47
CA ASP A 141 5.19 -28.16 10.88
C ASP A 141 5.38 -26.64 11.01
N GLU A 142 6.21 -26.03 10.17
CA GLU A 142 6.39 -24.58 10.12
C GLU A 142 5.21 -23.83 9.49
N LEU A 143 4.45 -24.48 8.61
CA LEU A 143 3.27 -23.93 7.97
C LEU A 143 2.01 -24.06 8.84
N MET A 144 1.99 -25.06 9.75
CA MET A 144 0.84 -25.36 10.61
C MET A 144 0.35 -24.16 11.44
N PRO A 145 1.22 -23.35 12.07
CA PRO A 145 0.79 -22.17 12.80
C PRO A 145 -0.02 -21.19 11.95
N VAL A 146 0.40 -20.98 10.70
CA VAL A 146 -0.29 -20.09 9.77
C VAL A 146 -1.63 -20.69 9.33
N ALA A 147 -1.69 -21.99 9.05
CA ALA A 147 -2.93 -22.70 8.73
C ALA A 147 -3.96 -22.61 9.87
N ILE A 148 -3.51 -22.82 11.11
CA ILE A 148 -4.33 -22.68 12.33
C ILE A 148 -4.84 -21.24 12.48
N TYR A 149 -4.00 -20.24 12.24
CA TYR A 149 -4.38 -18.85 12.34
C TYR A 149 -5.45 -18.47 11.29
N LEU A 150 -5.33 -19.01 10.09
CA LEU A 150 -6.29 -18.82 8.99
C LEU A 150 -7.56 -19.67 9.13
N ASN A 151 -7.68 -20.48 10.21
CA ASN A 151 -8.77 -21.42 10.48
C ASN A 151 -8.97 -22.48 9.38
N MET A 152 -7.88 -22.92 8.75
CA MET A 152 -7.90 -24.02 7.80
C MET A 152 -8.09 -25.37 8.51
N ASP A 153 -8.62 -26.36 7.82
CA ASP A 153 -8.71 -27.71 8.36
C ASP A 153 -7.32 -28.34 8.40
N THR A 154 -6.83 -28.58 9.61
CA THR A 154 -5.50 -29.16 9.85
C THR A 154 -5.47 -30.70 9.79
N ASN A 155 -6.65 -31.35 9.70
CA ASN A 155 -6.76 -32.83 9.61
C ASN A 155 -6.71 -33.34 8.16
N GLN A 156 -6.69 -32.43 7.17
CA GLN A 156 -6.58 -32.82 5.76
C GLN A 156 -5.15 -33.28 5.41
N LYS A 157 -5.00 -33.87 4.21
CA LYS A 157 -3.69 -34.32 3.74
C LYS A 157 -2.75 -33.12 3.52
N ASN A 158 -1.46 -33.33 3.82
CA ASN A 158 -0.42 -32.31 3.70
C ASN A 158 -0.39 -31.59 2.33
N ALA A 159 -0.67 -32.32 1.25
CA ALA A 159 -0.72 -31.75 -0.09
C ALA A 159 -1.92 -30.80 -0.31
N GLU A 160 -3.06 -31.13 0.29
CA GLU A 160 -4.27 -30.31 0.25
C GLU A 160 -4.09 -29.03 1.06
N LEU A 161 -3.55 -29.17 2.27
CA LEU A 161 -3.21 -28.03 3.13
C LEU A 161 -2.21 -27.07 2.45
N LYS A 162 -1.14 -27.62 1.85
CA LYS A 162 -0.18 -26.80 1.08
C LYS A 162 -0.83 -26.11 -0.11
N ARG A 163 -1.81 -26.75 -0.78
CA ARG A 163 -2.54 -26.13 -1.89
C ARG A 163 -3.40 -24.96 -1.41
N GLU A 164 -4.10 -25.10 -0.29
CA GLU A 164 -4.91 -24.02 0.29
C GLU A 164 -4.05 -22.85 0.73
N LEU A 165 -2.93 -23.11 1.43
CA LEU A 165 -1.97 -22.10 1.82
C LEU A 165 -1.38 -21.38 0.59
N LEU A 166 -1.13 -22.11 -0.50
CA LEU A 166 -0.66 -21.51 -1.75
C LEU A 166 -1.70 -20.58 -2.39
N MET A 167 -2.99 -20.93 -2.29
CA MET A 167 -4.08 -20.07 -2.77
C MET A 167 -4.15 -18.78 -1.95
N GLU A 168 -4.04 -18.86 -0.64
CA GLU A 168 -4.01 -17.71 0.25
C GLU A 168 -2.78 -16.83 0.01
N ALA A 169 -1.60 -17.43 -0.15
CA ALA A 169 -0.36 -16.73 -0.48
C ALA A 169 -0.45 -15.94 -1.79
N LYS A 170 -1.14 -16.50 -2.81
CA LYS A 170 -1.40 -15.81 -4.08
C LYS A 170 -2.45 -14.72 -3.97
N GLY A 171 -3.45 -14.88 -3.09
CA GLY A 171 -4.51 -13.91 -2.89
C GLY A 171 -4.03 -12.62 -2.21
N ASN A 172 -3.16 -12.74 -1.21
CA ASN A 172 -2.61 -11.61 -0.49
C ASN A 172 -1.16 -11.90 -0.02
N PRO A 173 -0.17 -11.75 -0.92
CA PRO A 173 1.22 -12.14 -0.65
C PRO A 173 1.83 -11.42 0.55
N LYS A 174 1.66 -10.11 0.62
CA LYS A 174 2.21 -9.28 1.71
C LYS A 174 1.71 -9.73 3.07
N ARG A 175 0.39 -9.85 3.23
CA ARG A 175 -0.23 -10.33 4.48
C ARG A 175 0.25 -11.73 4.83
N PHE A 176 0.37 -12.61 3.85
CA PHE A 176 0.81 -13.98 4.06
C PHE A 176 2.23 -14.06 4.62
N ILE A 177 3.17 -13.26 4.08
CA ILE A 177 4.55 -13.17 4.59
C ILE A 177 4.55 -12.65 6.04
N GLU A 178 3.81 -11.58 6.32
CA GLU A 178 3.71 -10.97 7.65
C GLU A 178 3.21 -11.95 8.73
N LEU A 179 2.42 -12.98 8.35
CA LEU A 179 1.93 -13.99 9.30
C LEU A 179 3.05 -14.84 9.91
N PHE A 180 4.15 -15.08 9.19
CA PHE A 180 5.28 -15.89 9.72
C PHE A 180 6.07 -15.15 10.80
N ASP A 181 6.16 -13.83 10.70
CA ASP A 181 6.89 -12.99 11.65
C ASP A 181 6.01 -12.52 12.81
N ASN A 182 4.72 -12.80 12.76
CA ASN A 182 3.76 -12.34 13.76
C ASN A 182 3.74 -13.27 15.00
N PRO A 183 4.14 -12.81 16.17
CA PRO A 183 4.15 -13.62 17.39
C PRO A 183 2.74 -14.12 17.77
N THR A 184 1.69 -13.39 17.42
CA THR A 184 0.30 -13.78 17.68
C THR A 184 -0.06 -15.10 16.99
N VAL A 185 0.49 -15.35 15.79
CA VAL A 185 0.24 -16.57 15.01
C VAL A 185 0.83 -17.77 15.73
N GLN A 186 2.06 -17.65 16.22
CA GLN A 186 2.76 -18.72 16.95
C GLN A 186 2.07 -19.04 18.28
N VAL A 187 1.74 -18.01 19.05
CA VAL A 187 1.04 -18.17 20.33
C VAL A 187 -0.33 -18.84 20.14
N ARG A 188 -1.10 -18.39 19.14
CA ARG A 188 -2.42 -19.00 18.84
C ARG A 188 -2.32 -20.47 18.44
N ALA A 189 -1.30 -20.83 17.68
CA ALA A 189 -1.06 -22.21 17.28
C ALA A 189 -0.76 -23.10 18.48
N ILE A 190 0.11 -22.65 19.39
CA ILE A 190 0.45 -23.37 20.63
C ILE A 190 -0.79 -23.55 21.50
N ILE A 191 -1.61 -22.50 21.67
CA ILE A 191 -2.85 -22.59 22.48
C ILE A 191 -3.82 -23.59 21.86
N LYS A 192 -4.02 -23.57 20.53
CA LYS A 192 -4.91 -24.53 19.87
C LYS A 192 -4.40 -25.94 20.00
N LYS A 193 -3.10 -26.23 19.80
CA LYS A 193 -2.49 -27.52 20.07
C LYS A 193 -2.70 -27.95 21.51
N ALA A 194 -2.52 -27.06 22.49
CA ALA A 194 -2.73 -27.36 23.89
C ALA A 194 -4.20 -27.72 24.21
N VAL A 195 -5.16 -27.17 23.49
CA VAL A 195 -6.57 -27.58 23.60
C VAL A 195 -6.78 -28.97 22.97
N ASP A 196 -6.20 -29.24 21.80
CA ASP A 196 -6.30 -30.52 21.11
C ASP A 196 -5.63 -31.66 21.90
N PHE A 197 -4.53 -31.39 22.60
CA PHE A 197 -3.84 -32.33 23.52
C PHE A 197 -4.48 -32.40 24.91
N GLN A 198 -5.63 -31.76 25.14
CA GLN A 198 -6.35 -31.78 26.43
C GLN A 198 -5.53 -31.23 27.62
N ILE A 199 -4.62 -30.31 27.36
CA ILE A 199 -3.90 -29.52 28.38
C ILE A 199 -4.76 -28.36 28.84
N LEU A 200 -5.44 -27.72 27.86
CA LEU A 200 -6.36 -26.63 28.08
C LEU A 200 -7.79 -27.05 27.73
N ASN A 201 -8.75 -26.48 28.46
CA ASN A 201 -10.17 -26.67 28.20
C ASN A 201 -10.81 -25.32 27.88
N SER A 202 -11.29 -25.18 26.65
CA SER A 202 -11.95 -23.95 26.15
C SER A 202 -13.46 -24.04 26.44
N LYS A 203 -13.99 -23.20 27.31
CA LYS A 203 -15.41 -23.05 27.61
C LYS A 203 -15.90 -21.67 27.14
N GLU A 204 -17.21 -21.46 27.06
CA GLU A 204 -17.82 -20.17 26.66
C GLU A 204 -17.45 -19.00 27.58
N ASP A 205 -17.22 -19.29 28.86
CA ASP A 205 -16.90 -18.32 29.90
C ASP A 205 -15.39 -18.08 30.11
N GLY A 206 -14.52 -18.95 29.56
CA GLY A 206 -13.08 -18.78 29.70
C GLY A 206 -12.24 -19.98 29.31
N MET A 207 -10.93 -19.81 29.47
CA MET A 207 -9.93 -20.85 29.30
C MET A 207 -9.50 -21.40 30.64
N TYR A 208 -9.50 -22.74 30.77
CA TYR A 208 -9.20 -23.46 31.99
C TYR A 208 -8.07 -24.45 31.76
N TRP A 209 -7.32 -24.79 32.83
CA TRP A 209 -6.47 -25.97 32.86
C TRP A 209 -7.35 -27.21 32.82
N PHE A 210 -6.99 -28.20 32.02
CA PHE A 210 -7.79 -29.42 31.87
C PHE A 210 -7.81 -30.24 33.17
N ASP A 211 -6.65 -30.45 33.80
CA ASP A 211 -6.49 -31.30 34.98
C ASP A 211 -7.17 -30.71 36.23
N SER A 212 -6.91 -29.42 36.49
CA SER A 212 -7.35 -28.78 37.73
C SER A 212 -8.68 -28.03 37.60
N ASN A 213 -9.16 -27.89 36.36
CA ASN A 213 -10.33 -27.04 36.01
C ASN A 213 -10.21 -25.61 36.57
N ARG A 214 -8.98 -25.14 36.76
CA ARG A 214 -8.68 -23.79 37.25
C ARG A 214 -8.76 -22.78 36.10
N LEU A 215 -9.46 -21.69 36.32
CA LEU A 215 -9.58 -20.60 35.36
C LEU A 215 -8.22 -19.92 35.12
N ILE A 216 -7.83 -19.76 33.89
CA ILE A 216 -6.63 -19.01 33.46
C ILE A 216 -7.05 -17.58 33.05
N VAL A 217 -8.02 -17.47 32.14
CA VAL A 217 -8.55 -16.19 31.65
C VAL A 217 -10.05 -16.30 31.40
N ALA A 218 -10.80 -15.30 31.86
CA ALA A 218 -12.23 -15.21 31.59
C ALA A 218 -12.46 -14.61 30.19
N THR A 219 -13.44 -15.15 29.46
CA THR A 219 -13.81 -14.69 28.13
C THR A 219 -15.11 -13.88 28.20
N PRO A 220 -15.14 -12.65 27.69
CA PRO A 220 -16.38 -11.90 27.57
C PRO A 220 -17.37 -12.61 26.63
N VAL A 221 -18.65 -12.49 26.92
CA VAL A 221 -19.72 -13.10 26.14
C VAL A 221 -19.63 -12.68 24.66
N GLY A 222 -19.63 -13.66 23.76
CA GLY A 222 -19.59 -13.43 22.31
C GLY A 222 -18.17 -13.29 21.72
N GLN A 223 -17.12 -13.49 22.52
CA GLN A 223 -15.75 -13.51 22.01
C GLN A 223 -15.19 -14.94 21.90
N ASP A 224 -14.27 -15.13 20.97
CA ASP A 224 -13.52 -16.39 20.81
C ASP A 224 -12.52 -16.56 21.96
N THR A 225 -12.68 -17.59 22.76
CA THR A 225 -11.85 -17.91 23.93
C THR A 225 -10.39 -18.09 23.56
N ILE A 226 -10.09 -18.71 22.40
CA ILE A 226 -8.72 -18.89 21.91
C ILE A 226 -8.09 -17.53 21.59
N LYS A 227 -8.85 -16.61 21.00
CA LYS A 227 -8.38 -15.26 20.71
C LYS A 227 -8.07 -14.46 21.98
N VAL A 228 -8.96 -14.54 22.98
CA VAL A 228 -8.78 -13.86 24.28
C VAL A 228 -7.56 -14.43 25.00
N MET A 229 -7.41 -15.76 25.03
CA MET A 229 -6.24 -16.41 25.61
C MET A 229 -4.95 -16.03 24.89
N THR A 230 -4.96 -15.94 23.55
CA THR A 230 -3.81 -15.50 22.76
C THR A 230 -3.39 -14.09 23.15
N GLN A 231 -4.33 -13.16 23.25
CA GLN A 231 -4.05 -11.79 23.68
C GLN A 231 -3.52 -11.74 25.10
N PHE A 232 -4.10 -12.52 26.01
CA PHE A 232 -3.63 -12.62 27.39
C PHE A 232 -2.18 -13.11 27.46
N CYS A 233 -1.83 -14.18 26.74
CA CYS A 233 -0.47 -14.72 26.70
C CYS A 233 0.59 -13.74 26.19
N LEU A 234 0.21 -12.76 25.37
CA LEU A 234 1.09 -11.70 24.88
C LEU A 234 1.31 -10.57 25.91
N THR A 235 0.59 -10.59 27.05
CA THR A 235 0.81 -9.64 28.14
C THR A 235 1.86 -10.17 29.13
N GLU A 236 2.48 -9.27 29.88
CA GLU A 236 3.43 -9.64 30.94
C GLU A 236 2.84 -10.63 31.97
N LYS A 237 1.57 -10.47 32.30
CA LYS A 237 0.86 -11.36 33.23
C LYS A 237 0.57 -12.73 32.65
N GLY A 238 0.35 -12.82 31.36
CA GLY A 238 0.07 -14.07 30.64
C GLY A 238 1.32 -14.86 30.25
N GLY A 239 2.50 -14.24 30.27
CA GLY A 239 3.76 -14.87 29.88
C GLY A 239 4.07 -16.12 30.72
N THR A 240 3.90 -16.06 32.04
CA THR A 240 4.11 -17.23 32.94
C THR A 240 3.14 -18.39 32.64
N ALA A 241 1.88 -18.07 32.35
CA ALA A 241 0.90 -19.08 31.97
C ALA A 241 1.26 -19.71 30.60
N PHE A 242 1.73 -18.90 29.67
CA PHE A 242 2.17 -19.37 28.35
C PHE A 242 3.38 -20.32 28.44
N GLU A 243 4.39 -19.98 29.23
CA GLU A 243 5.55 -20.86 29.47
C GLU A 243 5.13 -22.20 30.10
N SER A 244 4.17 -22.19 31.04
CA SER A 244 3.63 -23.40 31.62
C SER A 244 2.92 -24.26 30.59
N VAL A 245 2.08 -23.65 29.72
CA VAL A 245 1.38 -24.36 28.63
C VAL A 245 2.38 -24.98 27.66
N LYS A 246 3.43 -24.22 27.30
CA LYS A 246 4.48 -24.74 26.41
C LYS A 246 5.22 -25.92 26.99
N SER A 247 5.60 -25.84 28.28
CA SER A 247 6.27 -26.94 28.99
C SER A 247 5.42 -28.20 29.07
N GLU A 248 4.11 -28.09 29.35
CA GLU A 248 3.20 -29.23 29.36
C GLU A 248 2.98 -29.82 27.96
N LEU A 249 2.93 -28.97 26.94
CA LEU A 249 2.81 -29.42 25.55
C LEU A 249 4.05 -30.21 25.10
N GLU A 250 5.25 -29.74 25.41
CA GLU A 250 6.50 -30.44 25.13
C GLU A 250 6.57 -31.82 25.80
N LYS A 251 6.00 -31.94 27.01
CA LYS A 251 5.91 -33.23 27.71
C LYS A 251 4.88 -34.17 27.08
N ALA A 252 3.82 -33.66 26.50
CA ALA A 252 2.77 -34.42 25.87
C ALA A 252 3.11 -34.89 24.44
N GLU A 253 4.06 -34.21 23.78
CA GLU A 253 4.57 -34.56 22.46
C GLU A 253 5.71 -35.62 22.51
N LEU A 254 6.28 -35.90 23.70
CA LEU A 254 7.31 -36.93 23.95
C LEU A 254 6.68 -38.31 24.24
#